data_306e9e9ca29b222db528e1adda003bc5
#
_entry.id   306e9e9ca29b222db528e1adda003bc5
#
_cell.length_a   1.000
_cell.length_b   1.000
_cell.length_c   1.000
_cell.angle_alpha   90.00
_cell.angle_beta   90.00
_cell.angle_gamma   90.00
#
_symmetry.space_group_name_H-M   'P 1'
#
loop_
_entity.id
_entity.type
_entity.pdbx_description
1 polymer ?
#
loop_
_entity_poly.entity_id
_entity_poly.type
_entity_poly.pdbx_seq_one_letter_code
_entity_poly.pdbx_strand_id
1 'polypeptide(L)'
;MFINRLTGGFMSDKVTINDIAKLAGVSKTTVSFYLNGKFDKMSEETKNRLEDVIARTNYYPNTIARSLNYKQTHLIGVVIGDITNSFANQIVKGIDEYSRQKGYQMIVGSSGYSLDNERRCITGMAAMGVDGFIVQPTVHFETMWKEIGIHKPIAYFDSPNPVSNELWVKTNNYEAVYDATEQLVQEGYEHFVIITADPYILETRMERNRGFTDCLDRNKKSYDVILADEKTTAAMLEEKLVPYLKSDTPTAVFVCNNWLLDKAYLVLRNYKDLIPNKIGLIGFDSLEWTELVTPSITTIVQPAYEEGQAAARILIDRIENQNQEVPNWILHCRINQRDSTKRNTK
;
A
#
# COMPACT_ATOMS: atom_id res chain seq x y z
N MET A 1 37.41 -15.76 50.39
CA MET A 1 37.02 -17.18 50.48
C MET A 1 35.55 -17.23 50.32
N PHE A 2 35.00 -18.02 49.38
CA PHE A 2 33.63 -18.15 48.90
C PHE A 2 33.20 -17.19 47.75
N ILE A 3 33.81 -17.43 46.59
CA ILE A 3 33.13 -17.29 45.29
C ILE A 3 33.07 -18.72 44.75
N ASN A 4 31.89 -19.31 44.67
CA ASN A 4 31.60 -20.33 43.67
C ASN A 4 30.11 -20.72 43.62
N ARG A 5 29.64 -20.86 42.38
CA ARG A 5 28.44 -21.57 41.91
C ARG A 5 27.13 -20.77 41.86
N LEU A 6 26.91 -20.18 40.71
CA LEU A 6 25.60 -20.22 40.00
C LEU A 6 25.86 -20.14 38.50
N THR A 7 26.40 -21.22 37.93
CA THR A 7 26.24 -21.53 36.51
C THR A 7 25.16 -22.60 36.39
N GLY A 8 23.94 -22.20 36.60
CA GLY A 8 22.74 -22.99 36.29
C GLY A 8 22.19 -22.49 34.98
N GLY A 9 22.09 -23.37 33.98
CA GLY A 9 21.64 -23.09 32.61
C GLY A 9 20.32 -22.32 32.57
N PHE A 10 20.31 -21.23 31.85
CA PHE A 10 19.09 -20.55 31.39
C PHE A 10 18.41 -21.38 30.30
N MET A 11 17.73 -22.46 30.68
CA MET A 11 16.51 -22.84 29.97
C MET A 11 15.43 -21.93 30.55
N SER A 12 15.09 -20.87 29.85
CA SER A 12 13.92 -20.03 30.11
C SER A 12 12.68 -20.90 29.87
N ASP A 13 12.20 -21.57 30.91
CA ASP A 13 10.87 -22.18 30.89
C ASP A 13 9.85 -21.04 30.74
N LYS A 14 9.33 -20.92 29.53
CA LYS A 14 8.37 -19.88 29.17
C LYS A 14 7.15 -20.05 30.06
N VAL A 15 6.89 -19.07 30.93
CA VAL A 15 5.71 -19.08 31.83
C VAL A 15 4.46 -19.34 31.02
N THR A 16 3.67 -20.31 31.44
CA THR A 16 2.44 -20.74 30.76
C THR A 16 1.18 -20.21 31.47
N ILE A 17 0.03 -20.26 30.81
CA ILE A 17 -1.27 -19.92 31.43
C ILE A 17 -1.57 -20.79 32.66
N ASN A 18 -1.07 -22.03 32.68
CA ASN A 18 -1.23 -22.93 33.81
C ASN A 18 -0.39 -22.47 35.01
N ASP A 19 0.79 -21.92 34.77
CA ASP A 19 1.65 -21.37 35.84
C ASP A 19 1.02 -20.10 36.43
N ILE A 20 0.45 -19.23 35.59
CA ILE A 20 -0.31 -18.06 36.05
C ILE A 20 -1.51 -18.49 36.92
N ALA A 21 -2.28 -19.48 36.45
CA ALA A 21 -3.42 -20.01 37.20
C ALA A 21 -3.00 -20.53 38.59
N LYS A 22 -1.89 -21.30 38.65
CA LYS A 22 -1.32 -21.83 39.89
C LYS A 22 -0.82 -20.71 40.82
N LEU A 23 -0.08 -19.73 40.29
CA LEU A 23 0.49 -18.62 41.08
C LEU A 23 -0.60 -17.69 41.62
N ALA A 24 -1.67 -17.47 40.86
CA ALA A 24 -2.81 -16.66 41.28
C ALA A 24 -3.85 -17.43 42.08
N GLY A 25 -3.73 -18.75 42.27
CA GLY A 25 -4.68 -19.58 43.00
C GLY A 25 -6.07 -19.61 42.36
N VAL A 26 -6.15 -19.60 41.03
CA VAL A 26 -7.41 -19.59 40.26
C VAL A 26 -7.42 -20.67 39.19
N SER A 27 -8.57 -20.89 38.54
CA SER A 27 -8.65 -21.80 37.42
C SER A 27 -8.04 -21.18 36.13
N LYS A 28 -7.58 -22.04 35.20
CA LYS A 28 -7.16 -21.62 33.86
C LYS A 28 -8.26 -20.81 33.15
N THR A 29 -9.52 -21.18 33.35
CA THR A 29 -10.68 -20.47 32.80
C THR A 29 -10.79 -19.04 33.36
N THR A 30 -10.52 -18.84 34.64
CA THR A 30 -10.51 -17.50 35.26
C THR A 30 -9.39 -16.63 34.68
N VAL A 31 -8.17 -17.19 34.49
CA VAL A 31 -7.08 -16.49 33.80
C VAL A 31 -7.48 -16.12 32.38
N SER A 32 -8.13 -17.04 31.66
CA SER A 32 -8.65 -16.77 30.31
C SER A 32 -9.70 -15.65 30.30
N PHE A 33 -10.59 -15.58 31.26
CA PHE A 33 -11.53 -14.47 31.39
C PHE A 33 -10.83 -13.14 31.59
N TYR A 34 -9.82 -13.09 32.49
CA TYR A 34 -9.01 -11.89 32.70
C TYR A 34 -8.32 -11.41 31.43
N LEU A 35 -7.61 -12.31 30.74
CA LEU A 35 -6.89 -12.02 29.49
C LEU A 35 -7.80 -11.57 28.34
N ASN A 36 -9.09 -11.86 28.43
CA ASN A 36 -10.10 -11.48 27.43
C ASN A 36 -10.99 -10.30 27.90
N GLY A 37 -10.60 -9.61 28.99
CA GLY A 37 -11.34 -8.44 29.49
C GLY A 37 -12.74 -8.74 30.06
N LYS A 38 -13.07 -10.03 30.31
CA LYS A 38 -14.35 -10.45 30.90
C LYS A 38 -14.30 -10.32 32.41
N PHE A 39 -14.14 -9.10 32.89
CA PHE A 39 -13.98 -8.80 34.31
C PHE A 39 -15.26 -9.02 35.13
N ASP A 40 -16.43 -9.00 34.44
CA ASP A 40 -17.72 -9.35 35.01
C ASP A 40 -17.83 -10.82 35.55
N LYS A 41 -16.87 -11.67 35.15
CA LYS A 41 -16.79 -13.08 35.53
C LYS A 41 -15.89 -13.35 36.73
N MET A 42 -15.41 -12.33 37.42
CA MET A 42 -14.51 -12.46 38.57
C MET A 42 -14.68 -11.30 39.56
N SER A 43 -14.24 -11.55 40.84
CA SER A 43 -14.20 -10.49 41.83
C SER A 43 -13.04 -9.50 41.57
N GLU A 44 -13.15 -8.27 42.07
CA GLU A 44 -12.08 -7.26 41.97
C GLU A 44 -10.78 -7.75 42.64
N GLU A 45 -10.89 -8.47 43.76
CA GLU A 45 -9.74 -9.10 44.42
C GLU A 45 -9.03 -10.11 43.50
N THR A 46 -9.79 -10.93 42.79
CA THR A 46 -9.22 -11.90 41.82
C THR A 46 -8.57 -11.20 40.67
N LYS A 47 -9.15 -10.13 40.14
CA LYS A 47 -8.59 -9.32 39.05
C LYS A 47 -7.25 -8.70 39.46
N ASN A 48 -7.20 -8.04 40.63
CA ASN A 48 -5.97 -7.41 41.14
C ASN A 48 -4.85 -8.43 41.37
N ARG A 49 -5.18 -9.62 41.90
CA ARG A 49 -4.21 -10.70 42.08
C ARG A 49 -3.67 -11.24 40.76
N LEU A 50 -4.50 -11.37 39.72
CA LEU A 50 -4.07 -11.77 38.39
C LEU A 50 -3.18 -10.71 37.75
N GLU A 51 -3.53 -9.45 37.88
CA GLU A 51 -2.75 -8.32 37.40
C GLU A 51 -1.32 -8.31 37.99
N ASP A 52 -1.22 -8.47 39.32
CA ASP A 52 0.06 -8.54 40.03
C ASP A 52 0.91 -9.76 39.59
N VAL A 53 0.31 -10.94 39.46
CA VAL A 53 1.01 -12.16 39.03
C VAL A 53 1.51 -12.01 37.60
N ILE A 54 0.68 -11.50 36.67
CA ILE A 54 1.07 -11.28 35.27
C ILE A 54 2.19 -10.26 35.17
N ALA A 55 2.12 -9.15 35.92
CA ALA A 55 3.16 -8.13 35.94
C ALA A 55 4.50 -8.69 36.45
N ARG A 56 4.49 -9.44 37.57
CA ARG A 56 5.71 -10.02 38.15
C ARG A 56 6.35 -11.11 37.30
N THR A 57 5.55 -11.85 36.53
CA THR A 57 6.03 -12.96 35.72
C THR A 57 6.38 -12.54 34.31
N ASN A 58 6.11 -11.28 33.89
CA ASN A 58 6.20 -10.82 32.52
C ASN A 58 5.49 -11.80 31.55
N TYR A 59 4.37 -12.35 31.98
CA TYR A 59 3.64 -13.30 31.18
C TYR A 59 2.94 -12.61 30.00
N TYR A 60 3.27 -13.06 28.80
CA TYR A 60 2.57 -12.68 27.58
C TYR A 60 1.78 -13.89 27.05
N PRO A 61 0.46 -13.72 26.84
CA PRO A 61 -0.36 -14.78 26.28
C PRO A 61 0.22 -15.26 24.94
N ASN A 62 0.37 -16.58 24.79
CA ASN A 62 0.77 -17.13 23.49
C ASN A 62 -0.45 -17.02 22.52
N THR A 63 -0.37 -16.10 21.58
CA THR A 63 -1.41 -15.87 20.57
C THR A 63 -1.68 -17.10 19.72
N ILE A 64 -0.66 -17.93 19.43
CA ILE A 64 -0.81 -19.20 18.71
C ILE A 64 -1.61 -20.21 19.54
N ALA A 65 -1.35 -20.33 20.84
CA ALA A 65 -2.13 -21.20 21.72
C ALA A 65 -3.57 -20.69 21.95
N ARG A 66 -3.76 -19.37 21.82
CA ARG A 66 -5.06 -18.73 21.93
C ARG A 66 -5.89 -18.95 20.66
N SER A 67 -5.28 -18.90 19.48
CA SER A 67 -5.95 -19.14 18.20
C SER A 67 -6.44 -20.58 18.02
N LEU A 68 -5.85 -21.55 18.71
CA LEU A 68 -6.36 -22.93 18.75
C LEU A 68 -7.74 -23.05 19.42
N ASN A 69 -8.09 -22.13 20.33
CA ASN A 69 -9.38 -22.10 21.01
C ASN A 69 -10.37 -21.06 20.41
N TYR A 70 -9.86 -20.12 19.63
CA TYR A 70 -10.64 -19.09 18.93
C TYR A 70 -10.44 -19.25 17.42
N LYS A 71 -11.53 -19.22 16.64
CA LYS A 71 -11.48 -19.34 15.16
C LYS A 71 -10.74 -18.21 14.46
N GLN A 72 -10.31 -17.16 15.18
CA GLN A 72 -9.68 -15.95 14.65
C GLN A 72 -8.40 -15.62 15.43
N THR A 73 -7.38 -15.19 14.70
CA THR A 73 -6.07 -14.75 15.25
C THR A 73 -6.01 -13.25 15.47
N HIS A 74 -6.92 -12.48 14.86
CA HIS A 74 -6.86 -11.02 14.72
C HIS A 74 -5.58 -10.54 14.04
N LEU A 75 -5.08 -11.33 13.10
CA LEU A 75 -3.90 -11.04 12.31
C LEU A 75 -4.29 -11.02 10.83
N ILE A 76 -3.90 -9.98 10.09
CA ILE A 76 -4.10 -9.87 8.65
C ILE A 76 -2.76 -9.83 7.92
N GLY A 77 -2.72 -10.41 6.71
CA GLY A 77 -1.57 -10.34 5.81
C GLY A 77 -1.75 -9.20 4.83
N VAL A 78 -0.71 -8.38 4.65
CA VAL A 78 -0.70 -7.28 3.69
C VAL A 78 0.45 -7.51 2.72
N VAL A 79 0.16 -7.62 1.43
CA VAL A 79 1.18 -7.78 0.38
C VAL A 79 1.16 -6.55 -0.52
N ILE A 80 2.28 -5.83 -0.51
CA ILE A 80 2.52 -4.63 -1.31
C ILE A 80 3.57 -4.91 -2.39
N GLY A 81 3.59 -4.10 -3.45
CA GLY A 81 4.60 -4.24 -4.51
C GLY A 81 6.00 -3.87 -4.02
N ASP A 82 6.18 -2.66 -3.51
CA ASP A 82 7.48 -2.13 -3.09
C ASP A 82 7.36 -1.35 -1.78
N ILE A 83 8.11 -1.79 -0.76
CA ILE A 83 8.13 -1.17 0.56
C ILE A 83 8.79 0.23 0.58
N THR A 84 9.56 0.57 -0.44
CA THR A 84 10.19 1.90 -0.55
C THR A 84 9.28 2.92 -1.23
N ASN A 85 8.17 2.47 -1.82
CA ASN A 85 7.23 3.33 -2.52
C ASN A 85 6.36 4.13 -1.53
N SER A 86 6.37 5.47 -1.65
CA SER A 86 5.61 6.38 -0.79
C SER A 86 4.10 6.15 -0.83
N PHE A 87 3.54 5.79 -1.99
CA PHE A 87 2.13 5.42 -2.13
C PHE A 87 1.82 4.17 -1.29
N ALA A 88 2.61 3.10 -1.42
CA ALA A 88 2.43 1.89 -0.64
C ALA A 88 2.55 2.15 0.87
N ASN A 89 3.43 3.05 1.30
CA ASN A 89 3.58 3.43 2.71
C ASN A 89 2.32 4.12 3.25
N GLN A 90 1.67 4.98 2.47
CA GLN A 90 0.40 5.60 2.88
C GLN A 90 -0.74 4.59 2.94
N ILE A 91 -0.80 3.64 1.99
CA ILE A 91 -1.74 2.50 2.04
C ILE A 91 -1.55 1.71 3.35
N VAL A 92 -0.31 1.27 3.64
CA VAL A 92 0.01 0.51 4.85
C VAL A 92 -0.36 1.28 6.12
N LYS A 93 -0.11 2.61 6.15
CA LYS A 93 -0.51 3.47 7.28
C LYS A 93 -2.03 3.49 7.46
N GLY A 94 -2.80 3.61 6.39
CA GLY A 94 -4.27 3.57 6.44
C GLY A 94 -4.79 2.21 6.92
N ILE A 95 -4.21 1.11 6.43
CA ILE A 95 -4.52 -0.25 6.88
C ILE A 95 -4.22 -0.42 8.37
N ASP A 96 -3.03 -0.01 8.83
CA ASP A 96 -2.62 -0.14 10.24
C ASP A 96 -3.58 0.57 11.18
N GLU A 97 -3.90 1.82 10.87
CA GLU A 97 -4.75 2.63 11.75
C GLU A 97 -6.15 2.05 11.90
N TYR A 98 -6.79 1.66 10.79
CA TYR A 98 -8.12 1.04 10.84
C TYR A 98 -8.08 -0.33 11.52
N SER A 99 -7.11 -1.18 11.18
CA SER A 99 -6.95 -2.52 11.75
C SER A 99 -6.76 -2.47 13.27
N ARG A 100 -5.91 -1.56 13.75
CA ARG A 100 -5.66 -1.36 15.18
C ARG A 100 -6.90 -0.91 15.94
N GLN A 101 -7.73 -0.02 15.36
CA GLN A 101 -9.01 0.37 15.96
C GLN A 101 -9.98 -0.81 16.12
N LYS A 102 -9.88 -1.81 15.24
CA LYS A 102 -10.65 -3.05 15.24
C LYS A 102 -10.00 -4.19 16.03
N GLY A 103 -8.85 -3.95 16.66
CA GLY A 103 -8.11 -4.96 17.43
C GLY A 103 -7.34 -5.97 16.58
N TYR A 104 -7.11 -5.67 15.30
CA TYR A 104 -6.28 -6.47 14.41
C TYR A 104 -4.84 -5.95 14.36
N GLN A 105 -3.92 -6.88 14.16
CA GLN A 105 -2.53 -6.59 13.79
C GLN A 105 -2.27 -7.02 12.35
N MET A 106 -1.23 -6.48 11.73
CA MET A 106 -0.88 -6.84 10.35
C MET A 106 0.56 -7.34 10.24
N ILE A 107 0.79 -8.21 9.25
CA ILE A 107 2.10 -8.59 8.74
C ILE A 107 2.22 -8.05 7.34
N VAL A 108 3.27 -7.28 7.05
CA VAL A 108 3.51 -6.71 5.72
C VAL A 108 4.60 -7.49 5.01
N GLY A 109 4.34 -7.85 3.76
CA GLY A 109 5.30 -8.44 2.83
C GLY A 109 5.43 -7.59 1.57
N SER A 110 6.64 -7.47 1.03
CA SER A 110 6.93 -6.81 -0.24
C SER A 110 7.22 -7.84 -1.33
N SER A 111 6.46 -7.77 -2.43
CA SER A 111 6.57 -8.74 -3.52
C SER A 111 7.59 -8.35 -4.60
N GLY A 112 7.98 -7.08 -4.68
CA GLY A 112 8.78 -6.56 -5.79
C GLY A 112 8.08 -6.72 -7.15
N TYR A 113 6.73 -6.74 -7.15
CA TYR A 113 5.91 -7.01 -8.34
C TYR A 113 6.21 -8.36 -9.01
N SER A 114 6.69 -9.34 -8.24
CA SER A 114 7.01 -10.69 -8.68
C SER A 114 5.96 -11.69 -8.18
N LEU A 115 5.36 -12.46 -9.10
CA LEU A 115 4.36 -13.48 -8.79
C LEU A 115 4.88 -14.54 -7.82
N ASP A 116 6.16 -14.93 -7.97
CA ASP A 116 6.80 -15.91 -7.06
C ASP A 116 6.95 -15.36 -5.65
N ASN A 117 7.24 -14.07 -5.52
CA ASN A 117 7.32 -13.42 -4.22
C ASN A 117 5.93 -13.21 -3.61
N GLU A 118 4.91 -12.88 -4.42
CA GLU A 118 3.51 -12.86 -3.96
C GLU A 118 3.13 -14.21 -3.37
N ARG A 119 3.40 -15.30 -4.09
CA ARG A 119 3.17 -16.68 -3.63
C ARG A 119 3.87 -16.95 -2.30
N ARG A 120 5.15 -16.59 -2.17
CA ARG A 120 5.91 -16.78 -0.92
C ARG A 120 5.34 -15.98 0.25
N CYS A 121 4.98 -14.70 0.04
CA CYS A 121 4.35 -13.88 1.07
C CYS A 121 3.04 -14.49 1.54
N ILE A 122 2.16 -14.83 0.60
CA ILE A 122 0.83 -15.40 0.90
C ILE A 122 0.95 -16.73 1.66
N THR A 123 1.77 -17.67 1.18
CA THR A 123 1.92 -18.98 1.82
C THR A 123 2.56 -18.88 3.20
N GLY A 124 3.56 -17.99 3.36
CA GLY A 124 4.20 -17.71 4.65
C GLY A 124 3.23 -17.12 5.67
N MET A 125 2.45 -16.11 5.27
CA MET A 125 1.46 -15.47 6.13
C MET A 125 0.30 -16.43 6.48
N ALA A 126 -0.15 -17.26 5.52
CA ALA A 126 -1.14 -18.29 5.77
C ALA A 126 -0.68 -19.29 6.85
N ALA A 127 0.60 -19.71 6.78
CA ALA A 127 1.21 -20.58 7.79
C ALA A 127 1.28 -19.93 9.18
N MET A 128 1.36 -18.59 9.26
CA MET A 128 1.28 -17.83 10.51
C MET A 128 -0.16 -17.68 11.02
N GLY A 129 -1.16 -18.12 10.24
CA GLY A 129 -2.56 -18.16 10.63
C GLY A 129 -3.30 -16.84 10.46
N VAL A 130 -2.92 -15.97 9.52
CA VAL A 130 -3.68 -14.74 9.25
C VAL A 130 -5.14 -15.03 8.94
N ASP A 131 -6.06 -14.15 9.33
CA ASP A 131 -7.50 -14.31 9.15
C ASP A 131 -7.95 -13.93 7.73
N GLY A 132 -7.16 -13.10 7.04
CA GLY A 132 -7.40 -12.67 5.67
C GLY A 132 -6.22 -11.89 5.11
N PHE A 133 -6.36 -11.44 3.85
CA PHE A 133 -5.29 -10.78 3.10
C PHE A 133 -5.76 -9.47 2.47
N ILE A 134 -4.87 -8.47 2.45
CA ILE A 134 -4.98 -7.27 1.63
C ILE A 134 -3.80 -7.29 0.66
N VAL A 135 -4.07 -7.20 -0.65
CA VAL A 135 -3.03 -7.45 -1.66
C VAL A 135 -3.08 -6.39 -2.76
N GLN A 136 -1.91 -5.89 -3.15
CA GLN A 136 -1.70 -5.21 -4.43
C GLN A 136 -1.31 -6.28 -5.46
N PRO A 137 -2.23 -6.77 -6.30
CA PRO A 137 -1.99 -7.91 -7.13
C PRO A 137 -1.24 -7.54 -8.42
N THR A 138 -0.36 -8.41 -8.89
CA THR A 138 0.07 -8.40 -10.30
C THR A 138 -1.00 -9.02 -11.20
N VAL A 139 -0.89 -8.81 -12.52
CA VAL A 139 -1.91 -9.25 -13.51
C VAL A 139 -2.22 -10.76 -13.43
N HIS A 140 -1.26 -11.58 -13.03
CA HIS A 140 -1.43 -13.04 -12.94
C HIS A 140 -1.74 -13.57 -11.53
N PHE A 141 -1.95 -12.68 -10.57
CA PHE A 141 -2.17 -13.04 -9.17
C PHE A 141 -3.36 -14.00 -8.97
N GLU A 142 -4.47 -13.76 -9.65
CA GLU A 142 -5.69 -14.57 -9.47
C GLU A 142 -5.48 -16.05 -9.82
N THR A 143 -4.75 -16.33 -10.90
CA THR A 143 -4.41 -17.70 -11.30
C THR A 143 -3.59 -18.37 -10.20
N MET A 144 -2.56 -17.69 -9.71
CA MET A 144 -1.72 -18.17 -8.62
C MET A 144 -2.51 -18.37 -7.32
N TRP A 145 -3.43 -17.48 -6.97
CA TRP A 145 -4.28 -17.59 -5.78
C TRP A 145 -5.15 -18.84 -5.82
N LYS A 146 -5.78 -19.14 -6.96
CA LYS A 146 -6.58 -20.36 -7.16
C LYS A 146 -5.73 -21.64 -7.04
N GLU A 147 -4.51 -21.62 -7.56
CA GLU A 147 -3.58 -22.76 -7.47
C GLU A 147 -3.13 -23.07 -6.04
N ILE A 148 -2.93 -22.05 -5.21
CA ILE A 148 -2.51 -22.22 -3.80
C ILE A 148 -3.61 -22.88 -2.97
N GLY A 149 -4.89 -22.68 -3.33
CA GLY A 149 -6.04 -23.30 -2.64
C GLY A 149 -6.25 -22.80 -1.21
N ILE A 150 -5.85 -21.58 -0.89
CA ILE A 150 -6.10 -20.95 0.41
C ILE A 150 -7.52 -20.37 0.42
N HIS A 151 -8.34 -20.82 1.38
CA HIS A 151 -9.72 -20.37 1.56
C HIS A 151 -9.82 -19.35 2.69
N LYS A 152 -9.27 -18.15 2.46
CA LYS A 152 -9.33 -17.00 3.37
C LYS A 152 -9.90 -15.79 2.64
N PRO A 153 -10.61 -14.88 3.32
CA PRO A 153 -11.01 -13.61 2.73
C PRO A 153 -9.81 -12.84 2.18
N ILE A 154 -9.99 -12.25 1.01
CA ILE A 154 -9.00 -11.40 0.37
C ILE A 154 -9.66 -10.11 -0.10
N ALA A 155 -8.97 -8.99 0.07
CA ALA A 155 -9.32 -7.70 -0.48
C ALA A 155 -8.16 -7.18 -1.33
N TYR A 156 -8.45 -6.69 -2.51
CA TYR A 156 -7.46 -6.08 -3.40
C TYR A 156 -7.46 -4.56 -3.23
N PHE A 157 -6.29 -3.94 -3.35
CA PHE A 157 -6.17 -2.50 -3.47
C PHE A 157 -5.35 -2.13 -4.70
N ASP A 158 -5.51 -0.90 -5.18
CA ASP A 158 -4.83 -0.37 -6.38
C ASP A 158 -5.04 -1.26 -7.64
N SER A 159 -6.05 -2.12 -7.61
CA SER A 159 -6.44 -2.93 -8.77
C SER A 159 -7.85 -3.48 -8.58
N PRO A 160 -8.71 -3.43 -9.58
CA PRO A 160 -9.92 -4.24 -9.57
C PRO A 160 -9.56 -5.68 -9.90
N ASN A 161 -10.30 -6.62 -9.38
CA ASN A 161 -10.36 -7.94 -9.98
C ASN A 161 -11.69 -8.08 -10.74
N PRO A 162 -11.71 -7.89 -12.07
CA PRO A 162 -12.94 -7.91 -12.84
C PRO A 162 -13.58 -9.30 -12.96
N VAL A 163 -12.87 -10.35 -12.58
CA VAL A 163 -13.26 -11.75 -12.83
C VAL A 163 -13.85 -12.44 -11.59
N SER A 164 -13.60 -11.94 -10.39
CA SER A 164 -14.09 -12.52 -9.14
C SER A 164 -15.04 -11.57 -8.40
N ASN A 165 -15.99 -12.15 -7.63
CA ASN A 165 -16.79 -11.42 -6.64
C ASN A 165 -15.97 -11.03 -5.40
N GLU A 166 -14.66 -10.92 -5.54
CA GLU A 166 -13.76 -10.56 -4.45
C GLU A 166 -13.83 -9.07 -4.15
N LEU A 167 -13.40 -8.73 -2.94
CA LEU A 167 -13.41 -7.35 -2.45
C LEU A 167 -12.27 -6.56 -3.06
N TRP A 168 -12.54 -5.33 -3.49
CA TRP A 168 -11.49 -4.45 -3.99
C TRP A 168 -11.79 -2.97 -3.69
N VAL A 169 -10.72 -2.21 -3.58
CA VAL A 169 -10.71 -0.75 -3.55
C VAL A 169 -9.68 -0.28 -4.56
N LYS A 170 -10.02 0.72 -5.35
CA LYS A 170 -9.08 1.34 -6.29
C LYS A 170 -9.33 2.83 -6.42
N THR A 171 -8.45 3.53 -7.11
CA THR A 171 -8.67 4.90 -7.54
C THR A 171 -9.12 4.96 -9.01
N ASN A 172 -9.69 6.08 -9.41
CA ASN A 172 -10.15 6.36 -10.76
C ASN A 172 -8.97 6.73 -11.69
N ASN A 173 -8.00 5.81 -11.84
CA ASN A 173 -6.74 6.05 -12.55
C ASN A 173 -6.94 6.53 -13.99
N TYR A 174 -7.86 5.89 -14.74
CA TYR A 174 -8.13 6.23 -16.13
C TYR A 174 -8.68 7.65 -16.25
N GLU A 175 -9.75 7.95 -15.52
CA GLU A 175 -10.44 9.24 -15.59
C GLU A 175 -9.53 10.37 -15.11
N ALA A 176 -8.79 10.15 -14.02
CA ALA A 176 -7.90 11.16 -13.47
C ALA A 176 -6.76 11.55 -14.44
N VAL A 177 -6.19 10.55 -15.15
CA VAL A 177 -5.16 10.82 -16.15
C VAL A 177 -5.76 11.43 -17.41
N TYR A 178 -6.96 10.97 -17.83
CA TYR A 178 -7.65 11.55 -18.95
C TYR A 178 -7.94 13.04 -18.72
N ASP A 179 -8.51 13.39 -17.55
CA ASP A 179 -8.83 14.78 -17.20
C ASP A 179 -7.58 15.66 -17.05
N ALA A 180 -6.51 15.13 -16.47
CA ALA A 180 -5.24 15.85 -16.36
C ALA A 180 -4.61 16.09 -17.75
N THR A 181 -4.70 15.12 -18.64
CA THR A 181 -4.20 15.25 -20.02
C THR A 181 -5.04 16.25 -20.81
N GLU A 182 -6.35 16.24 -20.63
CA GLU A 182 -7.26 17.24 -21.26
C GLU A 182 -6.92 18.67 -20.80
N GLN A 183 -6.61 18.86 -19.49
CA GLN A 183 -6.14 20.17 -19.00
C GLN A 183 -4.84 20.61 -19.68
N LEU A 184 -3.90 19.70 -19.90
CA LEU A 184 -2.65 20.03 -20.62
C LEU A 184 -2.90 20.42 -22.07
N VAL A 185 -3.86 19.77 -22.74
CA VAL A 185 -4.30 20.16 -24.09
C VAL A 185 -4.88 21.59 -24.07
N GLN A 186 -5.72 21.90 -23.07
CA GLN A 186 -6.33 23.25 -22.90
C GLN A 186 -5.28 24.33 -22.57
N GLU A 187 -4.21 23.97 -21.85
CA GLU A 187 -3.06 24.86 -21.62
C GLU A 187 -2.22 25.12 -22.88
N GLY A 188 -2.57 24.47 -24.00
CA GLY A 188 -1.96 24.71 -25.30
C GLY A 188 -0.66 23.96 -25.55
N TYR A 189 -0.44 22.84 -24.91
CA TYR A 189 0.61 21.92 -25.33
C TYR A 189 0.21 21.20 -26.61
N GLU A 190 1.20 21.02 -27.50
CA GLU A 190 0.98 20.49 -28.84
C GLU A 190 1.50 19.07 -29.02
N HIS A 191 2.55 18.72 -28.29
CA HIS A 191 3.14 17.40 -28.25
C HIS A 191 3.17 16.86 -26.82
N PHE A 192 3.13 15.54 -26.68
CA PHE A 192 3.02 14.90 -25.37
C PHE A 192 3.98 13.73 -25.24
N VAL A 193 4.60 13.57 -24.08
CA VAL A 193 5.50 12.46 -23.78
C VAL A 193 5.06 11.81 -22.48
N ILE A 194 4.79 10.51 -22.51
CA ILE A 194 4.60 9.74 -21.28
C ILE A 194 5.86 8.96 -20.92
N ILE A 195 6.36 9.13 -19.70
CA ILE A 195 7.42 8.31 -19.12
C ILE A 195 6.76 7.31 -18.18
N THR A 196 6.83 6.02 -18.50
CA THR A 196 6.13 4.97 -17.79
C THR A 196 6.99 3.72 -17.64
N ALA A 197 6.79 2.98 -16.53
CA ALA A 197 7.26 1.61 -16.43
C ALA A 197 6.38 0.69 -17.32
N ASP A 198 6.78 -0.59 -17.46
CA ASP A 198 5.99 -1.55 -18.22
C ASP A 198 4.52 -1.52 -17.72
N PRO A 199 3.57 -1.11 -18.58
CA PRO A 199 2.17 -0.99 -18.19
C PRO A 199 1.49 -2.34 -17.96
N TYR A 200 2.01 -3.43 -18.54
CA TYR A 200 1.36 -4.75 -18.50
C TYR A 200 1.59 -5.52 -17.18
N ILE A 201 2.36 -4.98 -16.26
CA ILE A 201 2.59 -5.60 -14.94
C ILE A 201 1.42 -5.33 -13.98
N LEU A 202 0.83 -4.13 -14.05
CA LEU A 202 -0.26 -3.69 -13.17
C LEU A 202 -1.41 -3.10 -13.97
N GLU A 203 -2.63 -3.44 -13.59
CA GLU A 203 -3.83 -2.95 -14.26
C GLU A 203 -3.97 -1.42 -14.16
N THR A 204 -3.62 -0.84 -13.00
CA THR A 204 -3.60 0.62 -12.81
C THR A 204 -2.62 1.34 -13.73
N ARG A 205 -1.49 0.72 -14.09
CA ARG A 205 -0.57 1.28 -15.09
C ARG A 205 -1.19 1.26 -16.49
N MET A 206 -1.91 0.19 -16.84
CA MET A 206 -2.67 0.14 -18.11
C MET A 206 -3.74 1.22 -18.15
N GLU A 207 -4.52 1.39 -17.06
CA GLU A 207 -5.54 2.45 -16.95
C GLU A 207 -4.94 3.84 -17.15
N ARG A 208 -3.82 4.16 -16.50
CA ARG A 208 -3.12 5.46 -16.64
C ARG A 208 -2.65 5.70 -18.07
N ASN A 209 -2.01 4.70 -18.69
CA ASN A 209 -1.57 4.81 -20.07
C ASN A 209 -2.74 5.01 -21.02
N ARG A 210 -3.85 4.26 -20.85
CA ARG A 210 -5.06 4.41 -21.67
C ARG A 210 -5.72 5.79 -21.49
N GLY A 211 -5.83 6.28 -20.24
CA GLY A 211 -6.35 7.62 -19.98
C GLY A 211 -5.58 8.70 -20.74
N PHE A 212 -4.24 8.58 -20.77
CA PHE A 212 -3.38 9.47 -21.52
C PHE A 212 -3.58 9.35 -23.03
N THR A 213 -3.47 8.15 -23.60
CA THR A 213 -3.56 7.94 -25.05
C THR A 213 -4.92 8.24 -25.62
N ASP A 214 -6.00 7.77 -24.96
CA ASP A 214 -7.37 7.99 -25.43
C ASP A 214 -7.74 9.48 -25.46
N CYS A 215 -7.27 10.27 -24.47
CA CYS A 215 -7.44 11.71 -24.46
C CYS A 215 -6.75 12.37 -25.64
N LEU A 216 -5.50 12.00 -25.91
CA LEU A 216 -4.70 12.59 -27.01
C LEU A 216 -5.21 12.18 -28.40
N ASP A 217 -5.61 10.92 -28.58
CA ASP A 217 -6.22 10.44 -29.81
C ASP A 217 -7.51 11.20 -30.13
N ARG A 218 -8.36 11.42 -29.11
CA ARG A 218 -9.60 12.21 -29.26
C ARG A 218 -9.29 13.65 -29.67
N ASN A 219 -8.23 14.25 -29.10
CA ASN A 219 -7.81 15.63 -29.38
C ASN A 219 -6.90 15.72 -30.61
N LYS A 220 -6.61 14.61 -31.29
CA LYS A 220 -5.69 14.53 -32.46
C LYS A 220 -4.31 15.12 -32.19
N LYS A 221 -3.80 14.89 -30.99
CA LYS A 221 -2.47 15.32 -30.55
C LYS A 221 -1.47 14.18 -30.69
N SER A 222 -0.23 14.55 -31.07
CA SER A 222 0.87 13.58 -31.16
C SER A 222 1.48 13.29 -29.80
N TYR A 223 1.90 12.06 -29.60
CA TYR A 223 2.58 11.66 -28.38
C TYR A 223 3.64 10.58 -28.60
N ASP A 224 4.59 10.51 -27.67
CA ASP A 224 5.60 9.48 -27.59
C ASP A 224 5.58 8.78 -26.23
N VAL A 225 5.99 7.51 -26.21
CA VAL A 225 6.08 6.68 -25.01
C VAL A 225 7.54 6.36 -24.71
N ILE A 226 8.01 6.77 -23.54
CA ILE A 226 9.34 6.43 -23.03
C ILE A 226 9.18 5.36 -21.95
N LEU A 227 9.52 4.11 -22.31
CA LEU A 227 9.59 3.04 -21.32
C LEU A 227 10.85 3.20 -20.47
N ALA A 228 10.66 3.06 -19.15
CA ALA A 228 11.70 3.15 -18.15
C ALA A 228 11.53 2.03 -17.10
N ASP A 229 12.64 1.61 -16.53
CA ASP A 229 12.72 0.58 -15.49
C ASP A 229 13.58 1.06 -14.31
N GLU A 230 13.81 0.19 -13.33
CA GLU A 230 14.64 0.50 -12.18
C GLU A 230 16.09 0.85 -12.55
N LYS A 231 16.60 0.31 -13.65
CA LYS A 231 17.97 0.55 -14.16
C LYS A 231 18.09 1.85 -14.94
N THR A 232 16.96 2.45 -15.33
CA THR A 232 16.95 3.70 -16.08
C THR A 232 17.49 4.83 -15.23
N THR A 233 18.57 5.44 -15.68
CA THR A 233 19.23 6.58 -15.02
C THR A 233 18.70 7.91 -15.54
N ALA A 234 18.96 9.01 -14.82
CA ALA A 234 18.66 10.37 -15.31
C ALA A 234 19.35 10.66 -16.63
N ALA A 235 20.60 10.24 -16.84
CA ALA A 235 21.32 10.43 -18.10
C ALA A 235 20.63 9.72 -19.29
N MET A 236 20.15 8.50 -19.10
CA MET A 236 19.39 7.78 -20.14
C MET A 236 18.05 8.47 -20.45
N LEU A 237 17.40 9.06 -19.44
CA LEU A 237 16.18 9.86 -19.67
C LEU A 237 16.50 11.16 -20.38
N GLU A 238 17.63 11.82 -20.07
CA GLU A 238 18.07 13.04 -20.73
C GLU A 238 18.25 12.80 -22.23
N GLU A 239 18.97 11.75 -22.64
CA GLU A 239 19.13 11.39 -24.03
C GLU A 239 17.81 11.27 -24.78
N LYS A 240 16.80 10.66 -24.15
CA LYS A 240 15.46 10.50 -24.73
C LYS A 240 14.66 11.81 -24.73
N LEU A 241 14.88 12.72 -23.78
CA LEU A 241 14.17 13.99 -23.67
C LEU A 241 14.78 15.13 -24.50
N VAL A 242 16.08 15.06 -24.82
CA VAL A 242 16.79 16.10 -25.59
C VAL A 242 16.08 16.53 -26.90
N PRO A 243 15.45 15.64 -27.69
CA PRO A 243 14.74 16.07 -28.91
C PRO A 243 13.61 17.07 -28.59
N TYR A 244 12.87 16.86 -27.52
CA TYR A 244 11.74 17.73 -27.10
C TYR A 244 12.24 19.03 -26.47
N LEU A 245 13.33 18.96 -25.71
CA LEU A 245 13.96 20.15 -25.09
C LEU A 245 14.48 21.12 -26.14
N LYS A 246 14.94 20.64 -27.31
CA LYS A 246 15.42 21.43 -28.43
C LYS A 246 14.34 21.84 -29.42
N SER A 247 13.20 21.18 -29.44
CA SER A 247 12.09 21.51 -30.33
C SER A 247 11.43 22.84 -29.93
N ASP A 248 10.87 23.58 -30.86
CA ASP A 248 10.06 24.75 -30.56
C ASP A 248 8.59 24.42 -30.22
N THR A 249 8.19 23.18 -30.43
CA THR A 249 6.84 22.70 -30.12
C THR A 249 6.64 22.59 -28.60
N PRO A 250 5.64 23.25 -28.01
CA PRO A 250 5.31 23.10 -26.60
C PRO A 250 4.96 21.65 -26.26
N THR A 251 5.75 21.04 -25.38
CA THR A 251 5.66 19.61 -25.07
C THR A 251 5.33 19.40 -23.59
N ALA A 252 4.29 18.60 -23.29
CA ALA A 252 3.98 18.17 -21.95
C ALA A 252 4.60 16.79 -21.66
N VAL A 253 5.34 16.67 -20.57
CA VAL A 253 5.94 15.43 -20.08
C VAL A 253 5.13 14.93 -18.89
N PHE A 254 4.45 13.79 -19.05
CA PHE A 254 3.75 13.11 -17.99
C PHE A 254 4.57 11.93 -17.46
N VAL A 255 4.90 11.96 -16.18
CA VAL A 255 5.62 10.89 -15.49
C VAL A 255 4.62 10.03 -14.73
N CYS A 256 4.32 8.85 -15.27
CA CYS A 256 3.23 7.98 -14.84
C CYS A 256 3.49 7.27 -13.49
N ASN A 257 4.74 7.15 -13.08
CA ASN A 257 5.15 6.45 -11.86
C ASN A 257 5.95 7.39 -10.94
N ASN A 258 5.59 7.44 -9.67
CA ASN A 258 6.19 8.37 -8.70
C ASN A 258 7.72 8.23 -8.56
N TRP A 259 8.24 7.00 -8.60
CA TRP A 259 9.67 6.72 -8.49
C TRP A 259 10.50 7.08 -9.74
N LEU A 260 9.84 7.46 -10.85
CA LEU A 260 10.49 8.01 -12.04
C LEU A 260 10.51 9.54 -12.04
N LEU A 261 9.67 10.17 -11.20
CA LEU A 261 9.50 11.62 -11.21
C LEU A 261 10.76 12.36 -10.74
N ASP A 262 11.46 11.82 -9.76
CA ASP A 262 12.75 12.35 -9.30
C ASP A 262 13.81 12.30 -10.40
N LYS A 263 13.91 11.18 -11.14
CA LYS A 263 14.84 11.02 -12.25
C LYS A 263 14.53 12.00 -13.41
N ALA A 264 13.24 12.13 -13.76
CA ALA A 264 12.81 13.10 -14.77
C ALA A 264 13.09 14.55 -14.33
N TYR A 265 12.82 14.86 -13.06
CA TYR A 265 13.12 16.18 -12.52
C TYR A 265 14.61 16.50 -12.48
N LEU A 266 15.47 15.53 -12.15
CA LEU A 266 16.93 15.70 -12.19
C LEU A 266 17.43 16.14 -13.58
N VAL A 267 16.78 15.69 -14.64
CA VAL A 267 17.06 16.17 -16.01
C VAL A 267 16.49 17.57 -16.20
N LEU A 268 15.18 17.74 -15.97
CA LEU A 268 14.44 18.93 -16.34
C LEU A 268 14.80 20.17 -15.52
N ARG A 269 15.35 20.01 -14.30
CA ARG A 269 15.84 21.14 -13.48
C ARG A 269 16.95 21.95 -14.17
N ASN A 270 17.71 21.33 -15.08
CA ASN A 270 18.74 21.99 -15.87
C ASN A 270 18.12 22.87 -16.97
N TYR A 271 16.84 22.69 -17.26
CA TYR A 271 16.04 23.35 -18.28
C TYR A 271 14.84 24.09 -17.69
N LYS A 272 14.95 24.50 -16.42
CA LYS A 272 13.83 25.12 -15.69
C LYS A 272 13.24 26.36 -16.38
N ASP A 273 14.05 27.10 -17.13
CA ASP A 273 13.61 28.30 -17.85
C ASP A 273 12.67 27.97 -19.03
N LEU A 274 12.62 26.70 -19.46
CA LEU A 274 11.66 26.21 -20.44
C LEU A 274 10.31 25.84 -19.81
N ILE A 275 10.25 25.69 -18.48
CA ILE A 275 9.06 25.27 -17.74
C ILE A 275 8.32 26.52 -17.22
N PRO A 276 6.99 26.64 -17.41
CA PRO A 276 6.09 25.70 -18.09
C PRO A 276 5.87 26.00 -19.58
N ASN A 277 6.41 27.10 -20.11
CA ASN A 277 5.97 27.65 -21.39
C ASN A 277 6.31 26.74 -22.60
N LYS A 278 7.45 26.08 -22.57
CA LYS A 278 7.92 25.16 -23.61
C LYS A 278 7.80 23.70 -23.20
N ILE A 279 8.15 23.40 -21.94
CA ILE A 279 8.07 22.05 -21.37
C ILE A 279 7.12 22.07 -20.17
N GLY A 280 6.03 21.32 -20.22
CA GLY A 280 5.20 21.05 -19.05
C GLY A 280 5.68 19.79 -18.35
N LEU A 281 5.63 19.76 -17.01
CA LEU A 281 5.93 18.57 -16.23
C LEU A 281 4.78 18.25 -15.29
N ILE A 282 4.22 17.05 -15.42
CA ILE A 282 3.21 16.53 -14.52
C ILE A 282 3.62 15.15 -14.02
N GLY A 283 3.40 14.89 -12.73
CA GLY A 283 3.68 13.61 -12.10
C GLY A 283 2.42 12.90 -11.60
N PHE A 284 2.58 11.62 -11.27
CA PHE A 284 1.57 10.83 -10.57
C PHE A 284 2.04 10.60 -9.13
N ASP A 285 1.13 10.70 -8.17
CA ASP A 285 1.30 10.77 -6.72
C ASP A 285 1.92 12.10 -6.21
N SER A 286 1.58 12.43 -4.96
CA SER A 286 2.14 13.60 -4.29
C SER A 286 3.37 13.20 -3.49
N LEU A 287 4.52 13.61 -3.98
CA LEU A 287 5.77 13.57 -3.22
C LEU A 287 5.98 14.95 -2.58
N GLU A 288 6.33 15.01 -1.30
CA GLU A 288 6.50 16.28 -0.56
C GLU A 288 7.45 17.26 -1.27
N TRP A 289 8.52 16.75 -1.88
CA TRP A 289 9.49 17.57 -2.59
C TRP A 289 8.92 18.28 -3.83
N THR A 290 7.82 17.79 -4.43
CA THR A 290 7.21 18.38 -5.64
C THR A 290 6.67 19.79 -5.39
N GLU A 291 6.36 20.13 -4.15
CA GLU A 291 5.96 21.48 -3.73
C GLU A 291 7.15 22.39 -3.43
N LEU A 292 8.28 21.82 -3.04
CA LEU A 292 9.46 22.55 -2.55
C LEU A 292 10.40 22.99 -3.66
N VAL A 293 10.22 22.47 -4.87
CA VAL A 293 11.07 22.79 -6.02
C VAL A 293 10.53 23.99 -6.80
N THR A 294 11.38 24.58 -7.67
CA THR A 294 11.01 25.71 -8.52
C THR A 294 11.34 25.41 -9.98
N PRO A 295 10.32 25.42 -10.88
CA PRO A 295 8.88 25.57 -10.58
C PRO A 295 8.31 24.39 -9.81
N SER A 296 7.27 24.64 -9.00
CA SER A 296 6.55 23.58 -8.30
C SER A 296 5.81 22.66 -9.28
N ILE A 297 5.78 21.35 -8.99
CA ILE A 297 5.35 20.32 -9.95
C ILE A 297 3.88 19.98 -9.77
N THR A 298 3.12 20.07 -10.85
CA THR A 298 1.73 19.58 -10.93
C THR A 298 1.71 18.07 -10.76
N THR A 299 0.78 17.55 -9.94
CA THR A 299 0.67 16.11 -9.68
C THR A 299 -0.79 15.65 -9.64
N ILE A 300 -1.03 14.43 -10.12
CA ILE A 300 -2.26 13.69 -9.86
C ILE A 300 -2.06 12.95 -8.55
N VAL A 301 -2.92 13.20 -7.57
CA VAL A 301 -2.76 12.68 -6.19
C VAL A 301 -3.82 11.65 -5.90
N GLN A 302 -3.39 10.44 -5.57
CA GLN A 302 -4.26 9.39 -5.09
C GLN A 302 -4.54 9.56 -3.59
N PRO A 303 -5.78 9.27 -3.12
CA PRO A 303 -6.10 9.21 -1.68
C PRO A 303 -5.63 7.87 -1.07
N ALA A 304 -4.29 7.64 -1.09
CA ALA A 304 -3.69 6.36 -0.72
C ALA A 304 -3.99 5.94 0.72
N TYR A 305 -3.97 6.90 1.65
CA TYR A 305 -4.30 6.63 3.05
C TYR A 305 -5.75 6.16 3.21
N GLU A 306 -6.70 6.85 2.58
CA GLU A 306 -8.12 6.50 2.58
C GLU A 306 -8.38 5.17 1.87
N GLU A 307 -7.63 4.88 0.81
CA GLU A 307 -7.70 3.60 0.11
C GLU A 307 -7.25 2.45 1.02
N GLY A 308 -6.17 2.64 1.78
CA GLY A 308 -5.71 1.69 2.78
C GLY A 308 -6.74 1.44 3.88
N GLN A 309 -7.38 2.50 4.41
CA GLN A 309 -8.47 2.37 5.39
C GLN A 309 -9.67 1.60 4.82
N ALA A 310 -10.05 1.90 3.59
CA ALA A 310 -11.16 1.24 2.92
C ALA A 310 -10.85 -0.26 2.68
N ALA A 311 -9.65 -0.60 2.23
CA ALA A 311 -9.21 -1.99 2.04
C ALA A 311 -9.27 -2.79 3.36
N ALA A 312 -8.77 -2.21 4.45
CA ALA A 312 -8.85 -2.83 5.77
C ALA A 312 -10.31 -3.01 6.25
N ARG A 313 -11.14 -1.99 6.02
CA ARG A 313 -12.55 -2.04 6.38
C ARG A 313 -13.29 -3.16 5.67
N ILE A 314 -13.20 -3.23 4.33
CA ILE A 314 -13.91 -4.25 3.56
C ILE A 314 -13.44 -5.67 3.90
N LEU A 315 -12.14 -5.86 4.18
CA LEU A 315 -11.61 -7.16 4.61
C LEU A 315 -12.13 -7.55 6.00
N ILE A 316 -12.02 -6.65 6.99
CA ILE A 316 -12.40 -6.95 8.38
C ILE A 316 -13.92 -7.17 8.47
N ASP A 317 -14.73 -6.35 7.79
CA ASP A 317 -16.18 -6.53 7.72
C ASP A 317 -16.52 -7.92 7.12
N ARG A 318 -15.78 -8.40 6.11
CA ARG A 318 -15.95 -9.76 5.56
C ARG A 318 -15.51 -10.86 6.53
N ILE A 319 -14.44 -10.65 7.31
CA ILE A 319 -13.97 -11.61 8.31
C ILE A 319 -14.99 -11.76 9.45
N GLU A 320 -15.54 -10.64 9.92
CA GLU A 320 -16.47 -10.60 11.04
C GLU A 320 -17.91 -10.97 10.66
N ASN A 321 -18.33 -10.60 9.44
CA ASN A 321 -19.70 -10.72 8.94
C ASN A 321 -19.71 -11.44 7.57
N GLN A 322 -19.46 -12.75 7.57
CA GLN A 322 -19.27 -13.57 6.35
C GLN A 322 -20.43 -13.50 5.34
N ASN A 323 -21.64 -13.18 5.78
CA ASN A 323 -22.86 -13.17 4.95
C ASN A 323 -23.29 -11.77 4.50
N GLN A 324 -22.56 -10.72 4.86
CA GLN A 324 -22.90 -9.36 4.47
C GLN A 324 -22.24 -9.02 3.14
N GLU A 325 -23.02 -8.47 2.21
CA GLU A 325 -22.46 -7.85 0.99
C GLU A 325 -21.66 -6.60 1.40
N VAL A 326 -20.41 -6.56 0.97
CA VAL A 326 -19.52 -5.41 1.19
C VAL A 326 -19.28 -4.78 -0.18
N PRO A 327 -19.60 -3.49 -0.38
CA PRO A 327 -19.44 -2.85 -1.68
C PRO A 327 -17.96 -2.64 -2.01
N ASN A 328 -17.63 -2.77 -3.28
CA ASN A 328 -16.34 -2.32 -3.82
C ASN A 328 -16.32 -0.79 -3.95
N TRP A 329 -15.15 -0.18 -3.82
CA TRP A 329 -15.02 1.28 -3.78
C TRP A 329 -14.07 1.80 -4.85
N ILE A 330 -14.50 2.88 -5.51
CA ILE A 330 -13.64 3.71 -6.35
C ILE A 330 -13.46 5.05 -5.64
N LEU A 331 -12.22 5.38 -5.32
CA LEU A 331 -11.85 6.67 -4.74
C LEU A 331 -11.36 7.61 -5.84
N HIS A 332 -11.60 8.91 -5.67
CA HIS A 332 -11.26 9.90 -6.67
C HIS A 332 -9.90 10.54 -6.40
N CYS A 333 -9.04 10.52 -7.43
CA CYS A 333 -7.80 11.29 -7.44
C CYS A 333 -8.10 12.80 -7.48
N ARG A 334 -7.12 13.60 -7.05
CA ARG A 334 -7.14 15.07 -7.16
C ARG A 334 -5.99 15.52 -8.04
N ILE A 335 -6.20 16.58 -8.82
CA ILE A 335 -5.11 17.24 -9.55
C ILE A 335 -4.66 18.43 -8.73
N ASN A 336 -3.44 18.37 -8.19
CA ASN A 336 -2.78 19.50 -7.56
C ASN A 336 -2.07 20.30 -8.64
N GLN A 337 -2.79 21.23 -9.26
CA GLN A 337 -2.24 22.07 -10.30
C GLN A 337 -1.25 23.07 -9.72
N ARG A 338 -0.02 23.11 -10.27
CA ARG A 338 1.08 23.96 -9.83
C ARG A 338 1.76 24.64 -11.02
N ASP A 339 2.92 25.27 -10.77
CA ASP A 339 3.59 26.14 -11.74
C ASP A 339 4.13 25.39 -12.97
N SER A 340 4.44 24.10 -12.84
CA SER A 340 5.11 23.34 -13.91
C SER A 340 4.25 23.06 -15.15
N THR A 341 2.95 23.37 -15.12
CA THR A 341 2.03 23.16 -16.25
C THR A 341 1.20 24.38 -16.62
N LYS A 342 1.20 25.45 -15.82
CA LYS A 342 0.48 26.70 -16.13
C LYS A 342 1.26 27.56 -17.09
N ARG A 343 0.92 27.46 -18.37
CA ARG A 343 1.57 28.29 -19.40
C ARG A 343 1.07 29.74 -19.33
N ASN A 344 2.01 30.68 -19.44
CA ASN A 344 1.70 32.09 -19.65
C ASN A 344 1.43 32.31 -21.14
N THR A 345 0.24 31.92 -21.62
CA THR A 345 -0.20 32.27 -22.98
C THR A 345 -0.60 33.73 -22.97
N LYS A 346 0.31 34.60 -23.41
CA LYS A 346 -0.02 35.98 -23.78
C LYS A 346 -0.45 36.01 -25.24
#